data_f2f43b563a3011126b2dd7378975539d
#
_entry.id   f2f43b563a3011126b2dd7378975539d
#
_cell.length_a   1.000
_cell.length_b   1.000
_cell.length_c   1.000
_cell.angle_alpha   90.00
_cell.angle_beta   90.00
_cell.angle_gamma   90.00
#
_symmetry.space_group_name_H-M   'P 1'
#
loop_
_entity.id
_entity.type
_entity.pdbx_description
1 polymer ?
#
loop_
_entity_poly.entity_id
_entity_poly.type
_entity_poly.pdbx_seq_one_letter_code
_entity_poly.pdbx_strand_id
1 'polypeptide(L)'
;MLRENLEDTKKRELSYQKEKKTLILSLSHDIKTPLSAIKLYARALKDNLYDTEEKKMAVVDGISKNTLEIEHYVNEIVKNSREDFLELPVKMSSLYLNEVIDKIQAYYTDKLETIKTKFVIGEYNNCMVKGDEDRAVEVLQNVIENAIKYGDGQKINISFTDEEDCKLISVTNTGCSLKEEDLPHIFDSFYRGSNTKNQEGSGLGLYICKQLLMKMDGDIFAKISENNTFTVTVVMRKS
;
A
#
# COMPACT_ATOMS: atom_id res chain seq x y z
N MET A 1 -38.79 -7.23 24.14
CA MET A 1 -38.24 -5.96 23.58
C MET A 1 -36.71 -5.91 23.55
N LEU A 2 -35.97 -5.92 24.68
CA LEU A 2 -34.47 -5.89 24.63
C LEU A 2 -33.85 -7.19 24.06
N ARG A 3 -34.38 -8.36 24.41
CA ARG A 3 -33.96 -9.67 23.90
C ARG A 3 -34.24 -9.84 22.40
N GLU A 4 -35.43 -9.44 21.95
CA GLU A 4 -35.85 -9.51 20.55
C GLU A 4 -34.96 -8.58 19.66
N ASN A 5 -34.69 -7.36 20.13
CA ASN A 5 -33.77 -6.47 19.43
C ASN A 5 -32.35 -7.03 19.34
N LEU A 6 -31.88 -7.76 20.37
CA LEU A 6 -30.57 -8.40 20.36
C LEU A 6 -30.50 -9.58 19.39
N GLU A 7 -31.57 -10.39 19.32
CA GLU A 7 -31.68 -11.52 18.39
C GLU A 7 -31.80 -11.06 16.94
N ASP A 8 -32.55 -10.00 16.67
CA ASP A 8 -32.66 -9.40 15.33
C ASP A 8 -31.37 -8.76 14.88
N THR A 9 -30.66 -8.06 15.77
CA THR A 9 -29.34 -7.49 15.47
C THR A 9 -28.34 -8.59 15.15
N LYS A 10 -28.30 -9.65 15.95
CA LYS A 10 -27.41 -10.80 15.74
C LYS A 10 -27.73 -11.56 14.45
N LYS A 11 -29.01 -11.67 14.09
CA LYS A 11 -29.44 -12.32 12.86
C LYS A 11 -29.08 -11.50 11.62
N ARG A 12 -29.18 -10.17 11.68
CA ARG A 12 -28.73 -9.25 10.63
C ARG A 12 -27.20 -9.31 10.46
N GLU A 13 -26.47 -9.32 11.56
CA GLU A 13 -25.00 -9.47 11.56
C GLU A 13 -24.58 -10.78 10.90
N LEU A 14 -25.21 -11.90 11.26
CA LEU A 14 -24.94 -13.22 10.67
C LEU A 14 -25.26 -13.28 9.17
N SER A 15 -26.38 -12.67 8.73
CA SER A 15 -26.72 -12.60 7.30
C SER A 15 -25.70 -11.76 6.53
N TYR A 16 -25.28 -10.64 7.07
CA TYR A 16 -24.25 -9.76 6.50
C TYR A 16 -22.90 -10.47 6.36
N GLN A 17 -22.46 -11.18 7.39
CA GLN A 17 -21.23 -11.97 7.35
C GLN A 17 -21.29 -13.10 6.30
N LYS A 18 -22.45 -13.71 6.14
CA LYS A 18 -22.66 -14.77 5.13
C LYS A 18 -22.64 -14.21 3.71
N GLU A 19 -23.30 -13.08 3.47
CA GLU A 19 -23.28 -12.38 2.18
C GLU A 19 -21.87 -11.91 1.83
N LYS A 20 -21.16 -11.32 2.78
CA LYS A 20 -19.76 -10.92 2.67
C LYS A 20 -18.86 -12.10 2.26
N LYS A 21 -18.99 -13.25 2.96
CA LYS A 21 -18.22 -14.45 2.63
C LYS A 21 -18.51 -14.99 1.22
N THR A 22 -19.76 -14.97 0.81
CA THR A 22 -20.19 -15.41 -0.53
C THR A 22 -19.62 -14.50 -1.61
N LEU A 23 -19.65 -13.19 -1.40
CA LEU A 23 -19.07 -12.20 -2.31
C LEU A 23 -17.56 -12.41 -2.47
N ILE A 24 -16.81 -12.61 -1.37
CA ILE A 24 -15.37 -12.89 -1.41
C ILE A 24 -15.07 -14.15 -2.22
N LEU A 25 -15.82 -15.21 -1.99
CA LEU A 25 -15.62 -16.48 -2.69
C LEU A 25 -15.89 -16.34 -4.20
N SER A 26 -16.94 -15.63 -4.59
CA SER A 26 -17.27 -15.34 -5.99
C SER A 26 -16.15 -14.53 -6.65
N LEU A 27 -15.76 -13.41 -6.04
CA LEU A 27 -14.72 -12.54 -6.58
C LEU A 27 -13.34 -13.21 -6.61
N SER A 28 -13.04 -14.10 -5.64
CA SER A 28 -11.81 -14.91 -5.66
C SER A 28 -11.78 -15.86 -6.86
N HIS A 29 -12.93 -16.43 -7.24
CA HIS A 29 -13.06 -17.24 -8.44
C HIS A 29 -12.87 -16.40 -9.72
N ASP A 30 -13.48 -15.22 -9.76
CA ASP A 30 -13.45 -14.32 -10.90
C ASP A 30 -12.07 -13.69 -11.14
N ILE A 31 -11.28 -13.49 -10.09
CA ILE A 31 -9.86 -13.11 -10.18
C ILE A 31 -8.99 -14.29 -10.65
N LYS A 32 -9.30 -15.51 -10.22
CA LYS A 32 -8.47 -16.70 -10.55
C LYS A 32 -8.48 -17.01 -12.05
N THR A 33 -9.57 -16.74 -12.74
CA THR A 33 -9.72 -16.99 -14.18
C THR A 33 -8.75 -16.15 -15.02
N PRO A 34 -8.77 -14.80 -14.98
CA PRO A 34 -7.84 -13.97 -15.72
C PRO A 34 -6.38 -14.17 -15.28
N LEU A 35 -6.12 -14.43 -13.99
CA LEU A 35 -4.78 -14.75 -13.50
C LEU A 35 -4.24 -16.04 -14.11
N SER A 36 -5.08 -17.05 -14.31
CA SER A 36 -4.69 -18.30 -14.96
C SER A 36 -4.38 -18.08 -16.44
N ALA A 37 -5.14 -17.22 -17.14
CA ALA A 37 -4.88 -16.84 -18.52
C ALA A 37 -3.53 -16.09 -18.65
N ILE A 38 -3.24 -15.13 -17.76
CA ILE A 38 -1.95 -14.42 -17.72
C ILE A 38 -0.80 -15.43 -17.57
N LYS A 39 -0.92 -16.37 -16.62
CA LYS A 39 0.12 -17.41 -16.40
C LYS A 39 0.34 -18.27 -17.64
N LEU A 40 -0.74 -18.64 -18.35
CA LEU A 40 -0.67 -19.42 -19.58
C LEU A 40 0.03 -18.63 -20.70
N TYR A 41 -0.35 -17.37 -20.90
CA TYR A 41 0.25 -16.48 -21.88
C TYR A 41 1.74 -16.23 -21.60
N ALA A 42 2.09 -15.94 -20.36
CA ALA A 42 3.48 -15.72 -19.93
C ALA A 42 4.34 -16.97 -20.16
N ARG A 43 3.79 -18.17 -19.86
CA ARG A 43 4.47 -19.43 -20.13
C ARG A 43 4.65 -19.68 -21.63
N ALA A 44 3.64 -19.44 -22.42
CA ALA A 44 3.70 -19.62 -23.88
C ALA A 44 4.73 -18.68 -24.55
N LEU A 45 4.88 -17.44 -24.04
CA LEU A 45 5.93 -16.51 -24.47
C LEU A 45 7.32 -17.04 -24.05
N LYS A 46 7.46 -17.51 -22.81
CA LYS A 46 8.72 -18.06 -22.30
C LYS A 46 9.18 -19.30 -23.10
N ASP A 47 8.24 -20.15 -23.46
CA ASP A 47 8.50 -21.38 -24.21
C ASP A 47 8.59 -21.14 -25.74
N ASN A 48 8.60 -19.85 -26.18
CA ASN A 48 8.67 -19.42 -27.60
C ASN A 48 7.64 -20.13 -28.52
N LEU A 49 6.42 -20.31 -28.02
CA LEU A 49 5.36 -21.01 -28.79
C LEU A 49 4.75 -20.14 -29.93
N TYR A 50 5.16 -18.90 -30.08
CA TYR A 50 4.67 -17.97 -31.09
C TYR A 50 5.76 -17.59 -32.08
N ASP A 51 5.54 -17.91 -33.34
CA ASP A 51 6.52 -17.77 -34.43
C ASP A 51 6.58 -16.38 -35.05
N THR A 52 5.59 -15.51 -34.78
CA THR A 52 5.51 -14.17 -35.37
C THR A 52 5.38 -13.08 -34.30
N GLU A 53 5.92 -11.90 -34.58
CA GLU A 53 5.80 -10.75 -33.68
C GLU A 53 4.33 -10.31 -33.48
N GLU A 54 3.49 -10.45 -34.51
CA GLU A 54 2.05 -10.16 -34.41
C GLU A 54 1.35 -11.07 -33.38
N LYS A 55 1.68 -12.36 -33.35
CA LYS A 55 1.13 -13.31 -32.37
C LYS A 55 1.66 -13.00 -30.95
N LYS A 56 2.93 -12.64 -30.82
CA LYS A 56 3.49 -12.22 -29.54
C LYS A 56 2.79 -10.97 -29.01
N MET A 57 2.57 -9.99 -29.88
CA MET A 57 1.87 -8.75 -29.50
C MET A 57 0.43 -9.03 -29.07
N ALA A 58 -0.30 -9.87 -29.79
CA ALA A 58 -1.66 -10.29 -29.40
C ALA A 58 -1.71 -10.96 -28.03
N VAL A 59 -0.66 -11.70 -27.65
CA VAL A 59 -0.56 -12.32 -26.33
C VAL A 59 -0.25 -11.30 -25.25
N VAL A 60 0.60 -10.32 -25.51
CA VAL A 60 0.86 -9.18 -24.62
C VAL A 60 -0.40 -8.36 -24.39
N ASP A 61 -1.17 -8.09 -25.43
CA ASP A 61 -2.49 -7.43 -25.33
C ASP A 61 -3.47 -8.28 -24.49
N GLY A 62 -3.44 -9.60 -24.67
CA GLY A 62 -4.21 -10.54 -23.86
C GLY A 62 -3.83 -10.47 -22.36
N ILE A 63 -2.55 -10.39 -22.04
CA ILE A 63 -2.06 -10.21 -20.66
C ILE A 63 -2.57 -8.87 -20.11
N SER A 64 -2.41 -7.79 -20.86
CA SER A 64 -2.86 -6.45 -20.47
C SER A 64 -4.36 -6.41 -20.20
N LYS A 65 -5.17 -7.00 -21.07
CA LYS A 65 -6.63 -7.08 -20.90
C LYS A 65 -7.02 -7.84 -19.63
N ASN A 66 -6.42 -9.00 -19.37
CA ASN A 66 -6.71 -9.79 -18.17
C ASN A 66 -6.23 -9.07 -16.89
N THR A 67 -5.18 -8.27 -16.96
CA THR A 67 -4.72 -7.45 -15.84
C THR A 67 -5.74 -6.37 -15.48
N LEU A 68 -6.29 -5.66 -16.47
CA LEU A 68 -7.36 -4.68 -16.28
C LEU A 68 -8.64 -5.31 -15.71
N GLU A 69 -8.95 -6.54 -16.10
CA GLU A 69 -10.08 -7.28 -15.56
C GLU A 69 -9.87 -7.62 -14.06
N ILE A 70 -8.67 -8.04 -13.68
CA ILE A 70 -8.31 -8.23 -12.26
C ILE A 70 -8.42 -6.91 -11.48
N GLU A 71 -7.91 -5.81 -12.02
CA GLU A 71 -8.06 -4.48 -11.41
C GLU A 71 -9.52 -4.11 -11.19
N HIS A 72 -10.38 -4.39 -12.17
CA HIS A 72 -11.83 -4.15 -12.04
C HIS A 72 -12.43 -4.97 -10.90
N TYR A 73 -12.14 -6.28 -10.80
CA TYR A 73 -12.65 -7.12 -9.70
C TYR A 73 -12.14 -6.68 -8.34
N VAL A 74 -10.86 -6.30 -8.25
CA VAL A 74 -10.30 -5.76 -7.00
C VAL A 74 -11.02 -4.46 -6.62
N ASN A 75 -11.29 -3.59 -7.58
CA ASN A 75 -12.02 -2.35 -7.35
C ASN A 75 -13.47 -2.60 -6.87
N GLU A 76 -14.15 -3.61 -7.44
CA GLU A 76 -15.47 -4.04 -6.98
C GLU A 76 -15.45 -4.63 -5.57
N ILE A 77 -14.43 -5.43 -5.22
CA ILE A 77 -14.24 -5.94 -3.87
C ILE A 77 -14.19 -4.79 -2.86
N VAL A 78 -13.43 -3.78 -3.16
CA VAL A 78 -13.21 -2.68 -2.22
C VAL A 78 -14.38 -1.70 -2.20
N LYS A 79 -15.04 -1.44 -3.35
CA LYS A 79 -16.24 -0.60 -3.42
C LYS A 79 -17.41 -1.20 -2.63
N ASN A 80 -17.54 -2.51 -2.66
CA ASN A 80 -18.59 -3.23 -1.93
C ASN A 80 -18.19 -3.59 -0.49
N SER A 81 -16.95 -3.31 -0.10
CA SER A 81 -16.45 -3.54 1.25
C SER A 81 -16.40 -2.23 2.01
N ARG A 82 -17.34 -2.04 2.91
CA ARG A 82 -17.18 -1.10 4.01
C ARG A 82 -15.95 -1.51 4.82
N GLU A 83 -15.29 -0.57 5.44
CA GLU A 83 -13.99 -0.52 6.13
C GLU A 83 -13.37 -1.81 6.74
N ASP A 84 -14.15 -2.87 6.95
CA ASP A 84 -13.73 -4.14 7.58
C ASP A 84 -13.14 -5.20 6.62
N PHE A 85 -12.98 -4.90 5.32
CA PHE A 85 -12.72 -5.95 4.32
C PHE A 85 -11.26 -6.36 4.17
N LEU A 86 -10.35 -5.50 4.49
CA LEU A 86 -8.96 -5.87 4.58
C LEU A 86 -8.72 -6.47 5.98
N GLU A 87 -8.90 -7.79 6.11
CA GLU A 87 -8.27 -8.50 7.22
C GLU A 87 -6.75 -8.34 7.06
N LEU A 88 -6.25 -7.21 7.55
CA LEU A 88 -4.82 -6.98 7.72
C LEU A 88 -4.46 -7.53 9.10
N PRO A 89 -4.04 -8.80 9.21
CA PRO A 89 -3.66 -9.35 10.50
C PRO A 89 -2.43 -8.60 11.01
N VAL A 90 -2.52 -8.08 12.21
CA VAL A 90 -1.43 -7.40 12.92
C VAL A 90 -1.12 -8.19 14.18
N LYS A 91 0.12 -8.58 14.35
CA LYS A 91 0.62 -9.26 15.55
C LYS A 91 1.34 -8.23 16.42
N MET A 92 0.58 -7.56 17.28
CA MET A 92 1.13 -6.54 18.17
C MET A 92 2.21 -7.11 19.06
N SER A 93 3.38 -6.49 19.03
CA SER A 93 4.54 -6.78 19.89
C SER A 93 5.31 -5.50 20.18
N SER A 94 6.26 -5.58 21.12
CA SER A 94 7.30 -4.57 21.27
C SER A 94 8.48 -4.97 20.39
N LEU A 95 8.94 -4.08 19.55
CA LEU A 95 10.04 -4.29 18.62
C LEU A 95 11.02 -3.12 18.68
N TYR A 96 12.28 -3.36 18.35
CA TYR A 96 13.26 -2.29 18.25
C TYR A 96 13.15 -1.58 16.89
N LEU A 97 13.17 -0.26 16.92
CA LEU A 97 13.07 0.56 15.70
C LEU A 97 14.15 0.22 14.67
N ASN A 98 15.38 -0.08 15.12
CA ASN A 98 16.48 -0.44 14.22
C ASN A 98 16.19 -1.71 13.43
N GLU A 99 15.43 -2.70 13.95
CA GLU A 99 15.09 -3.91 13.22
C GLU A 99 14.30 -3.58 11.93
N VAL A 100 13.38 -2.63 12.01
CA VAL A 100 12.63 -2.13 10.87
C VAL A 100 13.52 -1.31 9.92
N ILE A 101 14.31 -0.37 10.47
CA ILE A 101 15.13 0.54 9.67
C ILE A 101 16.26 -0.20 8.95
N ASP A 102 16.88 -1.19 9.60
CA ASP A 102 17.95 -2.01 8.98
C ASP A 102 17.41 -2.80 7.78
N LYS A 103 16.19 -3.35 7.87
CA LYS A 103 15.51 -4.01 6.72
C LYS A 103 15.25 -3.03 5.57
N ILE A 104 14.78 -1.82 5.89
CA ILE A 104 14.57 -0.77 4.89
C ILE A 104 15.89 -0.36 4.24
N GLN A 105 16.93 -0.14 5.03
CA GLN A 105 18.25 0.22 4.53
C GLN A 105 18.81 -0.87 3.61
N ALA A 106 18.78 -2.12 4.05
CA ALA A 106 19.28 -3.25 3.26
C ALA A 106 18.56 -3.40 1.91
N TYR A 107 17.25 -3.14 1.86
CA TYR A 107 16.47 -3.29 0.64
C TYR A 107 16.65 -2.11 -0.33
N TYR A 108 16.72 -0.88 0.18
CA TYR A 108 16.66 0.31 -0.66
C TYR A 108 18.02 0.92 -1.02
N THR A 109 19.11 0.61 -0.32
CA THR A 109 20.43 1.21 -0.61
C THR A 109 20.85 0.93 -2.05
N ASP A 110 20.97 -0.34 -2.43
CA ASP A 110 21.41 -0.73 -3.77
C ASP A 110 20.38 -0.36 -4.85
N LYS A 111 19.09 -0.49 -4.52
CA LYS A 111 18.00 -0.14 -5.44
C LYS A 111 18.05 1.34 -5.83
N LEU A 112 18.18 2.23 -4.86
CA LEU A 112 18.19 3.67 -5.08
C LEU A 112 19.52 4.15 -5.68
N GLU A 113 20.63 3.51 -5.35
CA GLU A 113 21.91 3.76 -6.01
C GLU A 113 21.85 3.43 -7.52
N THR A 114 21.22 2.31 -7.88
CA THR A 114 21.04 1.89 -9.28
C THR A 114 20.26 2.92 -10.10
N ILE A 115 19.26 3.54 -9.54
CA ILE A 115 18.47 4.60 -10.20
C ILE A 115 19.02 6.01 -9.95
N LYS A 116 20.21 6.13 -9.35
CA LYS A 116 20.94 7.38 -9.06
C LYS A 116 20.14 8.35 -8.17
N THR A 117 19.30 7.84 -7.29
CA THR A 117 18.56 8.63 -6.31
C THR A 117 19.35 8.69 -5.01
N LYS A 118 19.64 9.89 -4.50
CA LYS A 118 20.32 10.05 -3.21
C LYS A 118 19.42 9.59 -2.07
N PHE A 119 19.78 8.49 -1.42
CA PHE A 119 19.08 7.96 -0.25
C PHE A 119 19.82 8.32 1.03
N VAL A 120 19.12 8.92 1.98
CA VAL A 120 19.72 9.34 3.26
C VAL A 120 18.82 8.89 4.39
N ILE A 121 19.39 8.17 5.35
CA ILE A 121 18.75 7.84 6.62
C ILE A 121 19.43 8.69 7.68
N GLY A 122 18.65 9.56 8.34
CA GLY A 122 19.14 10.43 9.40
C GLY A 122 19.49 9.67 10.67
N GLU A 123 20.23 10.32 11.55
CA GLU A 123 20.54 9.78 12.88
C GLU A 123 19.26 9.65 13.72
N TYR A 124 19.18 8.60 14.51
CA TYR A 124 18.09 8.38 15.46
C TYR A 124 18.55 7.61 16.70
N ASN A 125 17.88 7.88 17.81
CA ASN A 125 18.02 7.07 19.00
C ASN A 125 17.14 5.82 18.83
N ASN A 126 17.77 4.64 18.95
CA ASN A 126 17.02 3.39 18.95
C ASN A 126 16.12 3.33 20.18
N CYS A 127 14.89 2.90 19.98
CA CYS A 127 13.89 2.75 21.04
C CYS A 127 12.98 1.56 20.72
N MET A 128 12.27 1.08 21.73
CA MET A 128 11.21 0.11 21.52
C MET A 128 9.92 0.83 21.11
N VAL A 129 9.28 0.31 20.08
CA VAL A 129 7.98 0.78 19.58
C VAL A 129 6.99 -0.38 19.60
N LYS A 130 5.69 -0.06 19.71
CA LYS A 130 4.60 -1.03 19.62
C LYS A 130 4.18 -1.20 18.18
N GLY A 131 4.02 -2.45 17.76
CA GLY A 131 3.53 -2.76 16.42
C GLY A 131 3.81 -4.19 16.01
N ASP A 132 3.71 -4.40 14.72
CA ASP A 132 4.09 -5.63 14.01
C ASP A 132 5.25 -5.27 13.09
N GLU A 133 6.37 -5.96 13.23
CA GLU A 133 7.61 -5.65 12.51
C GLU A 133 7.41 -5.73 10.99
N ASP A 134 6.79 -6.81 10.49
CA ASP A 134 6.58 -7.01 9.06
C ASP A 134 5.63 -5.96 8.49
N ARG A 135 4.61 -5.56 9.27
CA ARG A 135 3.67 -4.50 8.88
C ARG A 135 4.29 -3.11 8.93
N ALA A 136 5.16 -2.84 9.89
CA ALA A 136 5.92 -1.59 9.94
C ALA A 136 6.87 -1.46 8.73
N VAL A 137 7.54 -2.55 8.36
CA VAL A 137 8.36 -2.60 7.14
C VAL A 137 7.49 -2.38 5.90
N GLU A 138 6.34 -3.04 5.77
CA GLU A 138 5.39 -2.88 4.66
C GLU A 138 4.92 -1.42 4.52
N VAL A 139 4.58 -0.77 5.62
CA VAL A 139 4.20 0.65 5.64
C VAL A 139 5.32 1.53 5.08
N LEU A 140 6.54 1.39 5.58
CA LEU A 140 7.67 2.19 5.11
C LEU A 140 8.03 1.89 3.65
N GLN A 141 7.93 0.64 3.21
CA GLN A 141 8.11 0.27 1.81
C GLN A 141 7.08 0.96 0.91
N ASN A 142 5.81 0.92 1.25
CA ASN A 142 4.77 1.62 0.49
C ASN A 142 5.02 3.13 0.40
N VAL A 143 5.46 3.75 1.48
CA VAL A 143 5.77 5.19 1.51
C VAL A 143 7.00 5.50 0.64
N ILE A 144 8.06 4.69 0.71
CA ILE A 144 9.29 4.88 -0.09
C ILE A 144 9.02 4.61 -1.57
N GLU A 145 8.25 3.56 -1.92
CA GLU A 145 7.86 3.30 -3.32
C GLU A 145 7.05 4.47 -3.91
N ASN A 146 6.17 5.09 -3.11
CA ASN A 146 5.48 6.31 -3.51
C ASN A 146 6.47 7.48 -3.71
N ALA A 147 7.46 7.63 -2.83
CA ALA A 147 8.48 8.66 -2.98
C ALA A 147 9.35 8.47 -4.25
N ILE A 148 9.68 7.22 -4.60
CA ILE A 148 10.36 6.88 -5.85
C ILE A 148 9.49 7.22 -7.06
N LYS A 149 8.23 6.83 -7.00
CA LYS A 149 7.28 6.91 -8.11
C LYS A 149 6.85 8.33 -8.45
N TYR A 150 6.61 9.14 -7.42
CA TYR A 150 6.03 10.48 -7.55
C TYR A 150 7.00 11.63 -7.27
N GLY A 151 8.23 11.33 -6.89
CA GLY A 151 9.32 12.29 -6.76
C GLY A 151 10.04 12.56 -8.09
N ASP A 152 11.04 13.43 -8.05
CA ASP A 152 11.89 13.76 -9.20
C ASP A 152 13.13 12.86 -9.35
N GLY A 153 13.23 11.83 -8.51
CA GLY A 153 14.36 10.90 -8.49
C GLY A 153 15.67 11.48 -7.94
N GLN A 154 15.69 12.71 -7.41
CA GLN A 154 16.94 13.31 -6.93
C GLN A 154 17.28 12.86 -5.51
N LYS A 155 16.32 12.95 -4.58
CA LYS A 155 16.60 12.67 -3.18
C LYS A 155 15.39 12.09 -2.45
N ILE A 156 15.66 11.05 -1.63
CA ILE A 156 14.74 10.54 -0.62
C ILE A 156 15.48 10.57 0.73
N ASN A 157 14.85 11.14 1.74
CA ASN A 157 15.40 11.29 3.08
C ASN A 157 14.45 10.72 4.12
N ILE A 158 14.97 9.88 5.00
CA ILE A 158 14.25 9.41 6.19
C ILE A 158 14.81 10.18 7.39
N SER A 159 13.95 10.85 8.13
CA SER A 159 14.29 11.55 9.36
C SER A 159 13.39 11.12 10.50
N PHE A 160 13.87 11.33 11.71
CA PHE A 160 13.21 10.84 12.92
C PHE A 160 13.02 11.98 13.91
N THR A 161 11.86 11.99 14.56
CA THR A 161 11.55 12.93 15.61
C THR A 161 10.93 12.16 16.78
N ASP A 162 11.30 12.53 17.98
CA ASP A 162 10.72 12.00 19.21
C ASP A 162 9.65 12.95 19.72
N GLU A 163 8.45 12.45 19.94
CA GLU A 163 7.41 13.07 20.73
C GLU A 163 7.21 12.25 22.02
N GLU A 164 6.44 12.77 23.00
CA GLU A 164 6.37 12.20 24.36
C GLU A 164 6.26 10.66 24.33
N ASP A 165 5.19 10.12 23.77
CA ASP A 165 4.90 8.69 23.71
C ASP A 165 5.04 8.09 22.31
N CYS A 166 5.54 8.85 21.36
CA CYS A 166 5.58 8.44 19.96
C CYS A 166 6.95 8.64 19.32
N LYS A 167 7.25 7.79 18.35
CA LYS A 167 8.34 7.95 17.40
C LYS A 167 7.76 8.31 16.03
N LEU A 168 8.20 9.41 15.47
CA LEU A 168 7.82 9.88 14.16
C LEU A 168 8.91 9.53 13.15
N ILE A 169 8.55 8.86 12.08
CA ILE A 169 9.43 8.47 10.98
C ILE A 169 8.94 9.20 9.74
N SER A 170 9.70 10.19 9.28
CA SER A 170 9.33 11.04 8.15
C SER A 170 10.13 10.67 6.92
N VAL A 171 9.45 10.26 5.87
CA VAL A 171 10.03 10.02 4.54
C VAL A 171 9.74 11.23 3.67
N THR A 172 10.78 11.90 3.21
CA THR A 172 10.68 13.11 2.39
C THR A 172 11.32 12.88 1.02
N ASN A 173 10.61 13.17 -0.05
CA ASN A 173 11.16 13.22 -1.41
C ASN A 173 11.10 14.64 -1.99
N THR A 174 12.00 14.91 -2.92
CA THR A 174 12.01 16.13 -3.74
C THR A 174 11.10 15.97 -4.97
N GLY A 175 10.75 17.11 -5.61
CA GLY A 175 10.00 17.13 -6.86
C GLY A 175 8.50 16.85 -6.73
N CYS A 176 7.90 17.28 -5.63
CA CYS A 176 6.46 17.13 -5.42
C CYS A 176 5.67 17.91 -6.47
N SER A 177 4.80 17.22 -7.19
CA SER A 177 3.84 17.81 -8.14
C SER A 177 2.37 17.63 -7.70
N LEU A 178 2.16 17.12 -6.48
CA LEU A 178 0.85 16.98 -5.86
C LEU A 178 0.32 18.38 -5.47
N LYS A 179 -0.95 18.61 -5.67
CA LYS A 179 -1.59 19.87 -5.25
C LYS A 179 -2.02 19.79 -3.79
N GLU A 180 -2.08 20.94 -3.11
CA GLU A 180 -2.54 21.01 -1.71
C GLU A 180 -3.98 20.50 -1.53
N GLU A 181 -4.84 20.70 -2.52
CA GLU A 181 -6.22 20.20 -2.52
C GLU A 181 -6.33 18.67 -2.49
N ASP A 182 -5.29 17.95 -2.92
CA ASP A 182 -5.23 16.49 -2.90
C ASP A 182 -4.89 15.94 -1.50
N LEU A 183 -4.18 16.71 -0.66
CA LEU A 183 -3.63 16.23 0.63
C LEU A 183 -4.67 15.57 1.55
N PRO A 184 -5.90 16.12 1.74
CA PRO A 184 -6.89 15.49 2.61
C PRO A 184 -7.31 14.09 2.15
N HIS A 185 -7.14 13.80 0.86
CA HIS A 185 -7.68 12.61 0.20
C HIS A 185 -6.64 11.52 -0.10
N ILE A 186 -5.34 11.79 0.04
CA ILE A 186 -4.29 10.83 -0.36
C ILE A 186 -4.30 9.52 0.43
N PHE A 187 -4.96 9.51 1.58
CA PHE A 187 -5.17 8.31 2.41
C PHE A 187 -6.55 7.68 2.20
N ASP A 188 -7.37 8.19 1.31
CA ASP A 188 -8.65 7.58 0.94
C ASP A 188 -8.41 6.39 0.00
N SER A 189 -9.25 5.37 0.09
CA SER A 189 -9.14 4.19 -0.78
C SER A 189 -9.34 4.58 -2.24
N PHE A 190 -8.46 4.08 -3.14
CA PHE A 190 -8.43 4.36 -4.58
C PHE A 190 -8.25 5.81 -4.99
N TYR A 191 -7.99 6.69 -4.05
CA TYR A 191 -7.69 8.05 -4.40
C TYR A 191 -6.38 8.15 -5.18
N ARG A 192 -6.41 8.90 -6.25
CA ARG A 192 -5.28 9.18 -7.11
C ARG A 192 -5.20 10.68 -7.35
N GLY A 193 -4.18 11.29 -6.80
CA GLY A 193 -3.96 12.72 -6.90
C GLY A 193 -3.76 13.20 -8.35
N SER A 194 -3.81 14.50 -8.52
CA SER A 194 -3.69 15.20 -9.82
C SER A 194 -2.38 14.90 -10.57
N ASN A 195 -1.35 14.44 -9.85
CA ASN A 195 -0.02 14.10 -10.38
C ASN A 195 0.11 12.67 -10.96
N THR A 196 -0.98 11.89 -10.99
CA THR A 196 -0.92 10.45 -11.34
C THR A 196 -1.32 10.12 -12.77
N LYS A 197 -1.56 11.10 -13.65
CA LYS A 197 -2.13 10.91 -15.01
C LYS A 197 -1.38 9.89 -15.90
N ASN A 198 -0.08 9.69 -15.68
CA ASN A 198 0.76 8.78 -16.48
C ASN A 198 1.46 7.70 -15.62
N GLN A 199 1.00 7.47 -14.40
CA GLN A 199 1.62 6.53 -13.46
C GLN A 199 0.63 5.41 -13.16
N GLU A 200 0.99 4.15 -13.35
CA GLU A 200 0.17 3.01 -12.93
C GLU A 200 0.09 2.91 -11.41
N GLY A 201 -1.05 2.48 -10.89
CA GLY A 201 -1.23 2.23 -9.45
C GLY A 201 -2.69 2.25 -9.03
N SER A 202 -3.02 1.42 -8.06
CA SER A 202 -4.38 1.20 -7.57
C SER A 202 -4.94 2.32 -6.66
N GLY A 203 -4.10 3.21 -6.13
CA GLY A 203 -4.50 4.18 -5.10
C GLY A 203 -4.75 3.56 -3.72
N LEU A 204 -4.28 2.33 -3.48
CA LEU A 204 -4.46 1.61 -2.22
C LEU A 204 -3.27 1.70 -1.26
N GLY A 205 -2.06 2.00 -1.73
CA GLY A 205 -0.85 1.91 -0.93
C GLY A 205 -0.90 2.75 0.36
N LEU A 206 -1.20 4.05 0.25
CA LEU A 206 -1.29 4.93 1.43
C LEU A 206 -2.53 4.63 2.29
N TYR A 207 -3.64 4.21 1.69
CA TYR A 207 -4.80 3.73 2.44
C TYR A 207 -4.44 2.52 3.31
N ILE A 208 -3.76 1.51 2.76
CA ILE A 208 -3.29 0.34 3.50
C ILE A 208 -2.34 0.75 4.63
N CYS A 209 -1.42 1.69 4.37
CA CYS A 209 -0.55 2.23 5.41
C CYS A 209 -1.35 2.78 6.59
N LYS A 210 -2.38 3.60 6.31
CA LYS A 210 -3.24 4.18 7.34
C LYS A 210 -3.98 3.10 8.14
N GLN A 211 -4.55 2.10 7.46
CA GLN A 211 -5.27 1.01 8.12
C GLN A 211 -4.34 0.16 9.03
N LEU A 212 -3.13 -0.16 8.54
CA LEU A 212 -2.14 -0.91 9.32
C LEU A 212 -1.70 -0.12 10.57
N LEU A 213 -1.40 1.16 10.40
CA LEU A 213 -0.98 2.00 11.52
C LEU A 213 -2.08 2.20 12.55
N MET A 214 -3.33 2.43 12.14
CA MET A 214 -4.48 2.47 13.06
C MET A 214 -4.62 1.18 13.88
N LYS A 215 -4.40 0.01 13.26
CA LYS A 215 -4.40 -1.29 13.96
C LYS A 215 -3.19 -1.47 14.89
N MET A 216 -2.12 -0.70 14.69
CA MET A 216 -0.93 -0.66 15.53
C MET A 216 -0.94 0.50 16.54
N ASP A 217 -2.09 1.13 16.79
CA ASP A 217 -2.24 2.31 17.65
C ASP A 217 -1.35 3.50 17.21
N GLY A 218 -0.96 3.53 15.94
CA GLY A 218 -0.19 4.58 15.29
C GLY A 218 -1.06 5.47 14.40
N ASP A 219 -0.40 6.36 13.65
CA ASP A 219 -1.06 7.25 12.68
C ASP A 219 -0.14 7.54 11.49
N ILE A 220 -0.67 8.19 10.46
CA ILE A 220 0.06 8.64 9.28
C ILE A 220 -0.51 9.96 8.78
N PHE A 221 0.37 10.89 8.46
CA PHE A 221 -0.01 12.15 7.85
C PHE A 221 1.01 12.60 6.81
N ALA A 222 0.65 13.57 5.99
CA ALA A 222 1.53 14.08 4.96
C ALA A 222 1.46 15.60 4.88
N LYS A 223 2.54 16.18 4.36
CA LYS A 223 2.63 17.61 4.08
C LYS A 223 3.42 17.88 2.81
N ILE A 224 3.07 18.96 2.15
CA ILE A 224 3.85 19.58 1.09
C ILE A 224 4.56 20.80 1.69
N SER A 225 5.83 21.00 1.36
CA SER A 225 6.59 22.15 1.79
C SER A 225 6.90 23.08 0.61
N GLU A 226 7.14 24.36 0.88
CA GLU A 226 7.40 25.42 -0.11
C GLU A 226 8.52 25.11 -1.11
N ASN A 227 9.45 24.22 -0.75
CA ASN A 227 10.56 23.77 -1.60
C ASN A 227 10.20 22.60 -2.53
N ASN A 228 8.92 22.41 -2.87
CA ASN A 228 8.43 21.28 -3.68
C ASN A 228 8.84 19.92 -3.10
N THR A 229 8.89 19.78 -1.78
CA THR A 229 9.12 18.51 -1.12
C THR A 229 7.82 17.94 -0.58
N PHE A 230 7.67 16.63 -0.68
CA PHE A 230 6.57 15.89 -0.10
C PHE A 230 7.07 15.04 1.04
N THR A 231 6.44 15.14 2.18
CA THR A 231 6.80 14.37 3.38
C THR A 231 5.61 13.57 3.86
N VAL A 232 5.80 12.27 4.01
CA VAL A 232 4.86 11.39 4.71
C VAL A 232 5.48 11.04 6.05
N THR A 233 4.73 11.23 7.13
CA THR A 233 5.16 10.93 8.49
C THR A 233 4.35 9.78 9.05
N VAL A 234 5.04 8.72 9.42
CA VAL A 234 4.53 7.54 10.12
C VAL A 234 4.72 7.75 11.61
N VAL A 235 3.67 7.54 12.40
CA VAL A 235 3.68 7.68 13.86
C VAL A 235 3.57 6.30 14.49
N MET A 236 4.53 5.92 15.31
CA MET A 236 4.50 4.67 16.08
C MET A 236 4.59 4.98 17.58
N ARG A 237 3.76 4.32 18.39
CA ARG A 237 3.84 4.46 19.84
C ARG A 237 5.08 3.80 20.39
N LYS A 238 5.73 4.47 21.32
CA LYS A 238 6.82 3.87 22.13
C LYS A 238 6.23 2.82 23.08
N SER A 239 7.04 1.80 23.37
CA SER A 239 6.67 0.69 24.25
C SER A 239 7.04 0.94 25.70
#